data_ae8228dee258ba84d33780b860a302ff
#
_entry.id   ae8228dee258ba84d33780b860a302ff
#
_cell.length_a   1.000
_cell.length_b   1.000
_cell.length_c   1.000
_cell.angle_alpha   90.00
_cell.angle_beta   90.00
_cell.angle_gamma   90.00
#
_symmetry.space_group_name_H-M   'P 1'
#
loop_
_entity.id
_entity.type
_entity.pdbx_description
1 polymer ?
#
loop_
_entity_poly.entity_id
_entity_poly.type
_entity_poly.pdbx_seq_one_letter_code
_entity_poly.pdbx_strand_id
1 'polypeptide(L)'
;MSTASDISFSGPAGTFNLRVAAVIFRDDQVLLCTVDGLDYWFLPGGRVRFGEPSDVALVRELAEELGHELPPGPLALIVENIFRKRSLEHEIGLYYRLTWPAALAPDDLDGGTESGHRFRWVPVRELGSVDFRPGELIPVLPELIGAGALRHVMLRPA
;
A
#
# COMPACT_ATOMS: atom_id res chain seq x y z
N MET A 1 6.68 18.45 -22.25
CA MET A 1 6.99 17.73 -21.01
C MET A 1 6.26 16.40 -21.05
N SER A 2 6.96 15.30 -20.99
CA SER A 2 6.32 13.98 -20.89
C SER A 2 5.68 13.89 -19.51
N THR A 3 4.36 13.85 -19.44
CA THR A 3 3.67 13.46 -18.21
C THR A 3 4.00 11.98 -17.99
N ALA A 4 4.77 11.70 -16.94
CA ALA A 4 5.11 10.34 -16.59
C ALA A 4 3.78 9.56 -16.37
N SER A 5 3.59 8.49 -17.13
CA SER A 5 2.39 7.66 -17.05
C SER A 5 2.62 6.48 -16.12
N ASP A 6 1.56 6.04 -15.46
CA ASP A 6 1.58 4.85 -14.62
C ASP A 6 1.95 3.60 -15.42
N ILE A 7 2.66 2.67 -14.78
CA ILE A 7 2.87 1.33 -15.33
C ILE A 7 1.57 0.54 -15.12
N SER A 8 0.66 0.76 -16.04
CA SER A 8 -0.68 0.16 -16.06
C SER A 8 -1.06 -0.13 -17.51
N PHE A 9 -1.45 -1.36 -17.78
CA PHE A 9 -1.80 -1.83 -19.13
C PHE A 9 -3.15 -2.51 -19.10
N SER A 10 -4.07 -2.08 -19.96
CA SER A 10 -5.37 -2.71 -20.12
C SER A 10 -5.53 -3.26 -21.53
N GLY A 11 -6.13 -4.45 -21.63
CA GLY A 11 -6.40 -5.11 -22.89
C GLY A 11 -7.53 -6.15 -22.76
N PRO A 12 -7.81 -6.90 -23.83
CA PRO A 12 -8.89 -7.89 -23.81
C PRO A 12 -8.73 -9.00 -22.76
N ALA A 13 -7.49 -9.31 -22.36
CA ALA A 13 -7.19 -10.32 -21.33
C ALA A 13 -7.37 -9.81 -19.89
N GLY A 14 -7.33 -8.52 -19.68
CA GLY A 14 -7.41 -7.92 -18.34
C GLY A 14 -6.53 -6.68 -18.20
N THR A 15 -6.30 -6.28 -16.96
CA THR A 15 -5.47 -5.12 -16.61
C THR A 15 -4.27 -5.58 -15.77
N PHE A 16 -3.07 -5.11 -16.13
CA PHE A 16 -1.87 -5.25 -15.33
C PHE A 16 -1.52 -3.93 -14.66
N ASN A 17 -1.11 -3.97 -13.38
CA ASN A 17 -0.62 -2.81 -12.63
C ASN A 17 0.67 -3.16 -11.88
N LEU A 18 1.65 -2.26 -11.92
CA LEU A 18 2.77 -2.26 -10.98
C LEU A 18 2.48 -1.24 -9.87
N ARG A 19 2.48 -1.69 -8.61
CA ARG A 19 2.13 -0.86 -7.46
C ARG A 19 3.20 -0.87 -6.39
N VAL A 20 3.20 0.17 -5.58
CA VAL A 20 3.91 0.23 -4.31
C VAL A 20 2.91 0.38 -3.18
N ALA A 21 3.24 -0.15 -2.01
CA ALA A 21 2.47 0.03 -0.80
C ALA A 21 3.40 0.18 0.41
N ALA A 22 2.94 0.90 1.43
CA ALA A 22 3.65 1.09 2.67
C ALA A 22 2.99 0.29 3.80
N VAL A 23 3.76 -0.56 4.46
CA VAL A 23 3.38 -1.17 5.73
C VAL A 23 3.98 -0.29 6.82
N ILE A 24 3.22 0.69 7.28
CA ILE A 24 3.69 1.70 8.24
C ILE A 24 3.26 1.27 9.63
N PHE A 25 4.24 1.01 10.49
CA PHE A 25 4.02 0.64 11.87
C PHE A 25 4.24 1.82 12.83
N ARG A 26 3.43 1.87 13.86
CA ARG A 26 3.62 2.64 15.08
C ARG A 26 3.31 1.70 16.25
N ASP A 27 4.35 1.30 16.98
CA ASP A 27 4.26 0.23 17.98
C ASP A 27 3.67 -1.06 17.39
N ASP A 28 2.56 -1.55 17.91
CA ASP A 28 1.83 -2.73 17.43
C ASP A 28 0.69 -2.39 16.47
N GLN A 29 0.61 -1.14 16.01
CA GLN A 29 -0.42 -0.67 15.08
C GLN A 29 0.13 -0.51 13.67
N VAL A 30 -0.72 -0.76 12.68
CA VAL A 30 -0.45 -0.50 11.26
C VAL A 30 -1.41 0.57 10.75
N LEU A 31 -0.89 1.46 9.89
CA LEU A 31 -1.69 2.48 9.24
C LEU A 31 -2.45 1.88 8.05
N LEU A 32 -3.76 2.01 8.08
CA LEU A 32 -4.64 1.68 6.97
C LEU A 32 -5.23 2.95 6.37
N CYS A 33 -5.56 2.87 5.09
CA CYS A 33 -6.28 3.93 4.42
C CYS A 33 -7.52 3.39 3.68
N THR A 34 -8.45 4.28 3.42
CA THR A 34 -9.58 4.09 2.51
C THR A 34 -9.83 5.40 1.76
N VAL A 35 -10.60 5.35 0.69
CA VAL A 35 -11.01 6.54 -0.06
C VAL A 35 -12.52 6.64 -0.08
N ASP A 36 -13.04 7.86 -0.31
CA ASP A 36 -14.48 8.10 -0.37
C ASP A 36 -15.17 7.15 -1.37
N GLY A 37 -16.29 6.60 -0.95
CA GLY A 37 -17.06 5.63 -1.73
C GLY A 37 -16.61 4.18 -1.57
N LEU A 38 -15.54 3.89 -0.83
CA LEU A 38 -15.13 2.53 -0.46
C LEU A 38 -15.55 2.21 0.98
N ASP A 39 -15.92 0.97 1.20
CA ASP A 39 -16.32 0.42 2.50
C ASP A 39 -15.28 -0.56 3.09
N TYR A 40 -14.09 -0.62 2.47
CA TYR A 40 -12.98 -1.46 2.92
C TYR A 40 -11.69 -0.66 3.10
N TRP A 41 -10.73 -1.25 3.80
CA TRP A 41 -9.44 -0.68 4.14
C TRP A 41 -8.31 -1.39 3.39
N PHE A 42 -7.24 -0.66 3.10
CA PHE A 42 -6.04 -1.16 2.44
C PHE A 42 -4.79 -0.39 2.93
N LEU A 43 -3.62 -0.78 2.46
CA LEU A 43 -2.38 -0.09 2.80
C LEU A 43 -2.17 1.14 1.89
N PRO A 44 -1.65 2.27 2.42
CA PRO A 44 -1.33 3.43 1.61
C PRO A 44 -0.33 3.09 0.50
N GLY A 45 -0.45 3.76 -0.64
CA GLY A 45 0.41 3.56 -1.80
C GLY A 45 -0.33 3.79 -3.11
N GLY A 46 0.31 3.47 -4.21
CA GLY A 46 -0.25 3.72 -5.53
C GLY A 46 0.52 3.05 -6.65
N ARG A 47 0.41 3.59 -7.87
CA ARG A 47 1.06 3.05 -9.05
C ARG A 47 2.46 3.63 -9.24
N VAL A 48 3.36 2.77 -9.67
CA VAL A 48 4.69 3.19 -10.13
C VAL A 48 4.56 3.81 -11.52
N ARG A 49 5.27 4.89 -11.78
CA ARG A 49 5.33 5.54 -13.09
C ARG A 49 6.50 5.04 -13.91
N PHE A 50 6.41 5.16 -15.23
CA PHE A 50 7.54 4.85 -16.11
C PHE A 50 8.77 5.72 -15.78
N GLY A 51 9.93 5.05 -15.65
CA GLY A 51 11.18 5.71 -15.31
C GLY A 51 11.34 6.10 -13.84
N GLU A 52 10.38 5.73 -12.99
CA GLU A 52 10.38 6.01 -11.55
C GLU A 52 10.80 4.73 -10.79
N PRO A 53 11.87 4.74 -9.98
CA PRO A 53 12.17 3.65 -9.06
C PRO A 53 11.05 3.47 -8.04
N SER A 54 10.81 2.24 -7.60
CA SER A 54 9.67 1.93 -6.73
C SER A 54 9.74 2.57 -5.35
N ASP A 55 10.93 2.78 -4.79
CA ASP A 55 11.15 3.51 -3.55
C ASP A 55 10.81 5.00 -3.69
N VAL A 56 11.14 5.60 -4.84
CA VAL A 56 10.78 6.99 -5.17
C VAL A 56 9.27 7.11 -5.36
N ALA A 57 8.65 6.14 -6.05
CA ALA A 57 7.20 6.07 -6.20
C ALA A 57 6.50 6.05 -4.84
N LEU A 58 7.02 5.27 -3.89
CA LEU A 58 6.44 5.19 -2.55
C LEU A 58 6.49 6.54 -1.82
N VAL A 59 7.64 7.21 -1.83
CA VAL A 59 7.78 8.54 -1.20
C VAL A 59 6.80 9.54 -1.81
N ARG A 60 6.67 9.54 -3.12
CA ARG A 60 5.71 10.42 -3.84
C ARG A 60 4.26 10.11 -3.45
N GLU A 61 3.84 8.84 -3.47
CA GLU A 61 2.47 8.45 -3.10
C GLU A 61 2.16 8.84 -1.66
N LEU A 62 3.08 8.59 -0.72
CA LEU A 62 2.86 8.97 0.68
C LEU A 62 2.80 10.49 0.87
N ALA A 63 3.59 11.27 0.13
CA ALA A 63 3.48 12.71 0.15
C ALA A 63 2.14 13.20 -0.42
N GLU A 64 1.65 12.59 -1.50
CA GLU A 64 0.36 12.90 -2.12
C GLU A 64 -0.82 12.54 -1.21
N GLU A 65 -0.76 11.41 -0.50
CA GLU A 65 -1.84 10.91 0.37
C GLU A 65 -1.79 11.48 1.79
N LEU A 66 -0.60 11.46 2.43
CA LEU A 66 -0.41 11.79 3.85
C LEU A 66 0.14 13.21 4.07
N GLY A 67 0.74 13.81 3.05
CA GLY A 67 1.47 15.07 3.18
C GLY A 67 2.89 14.95 3.74
N HIS A 68 3.42 13.73 3.84
CA HIS A 68 4.76 13.48 4.39
C HIS A 68 5.63 12.70 3.41
N GLU A 69 6.83 13.20 3.16
CA GLU A 69 7.91 12.47 2.46
C GLU A 69 8.58 11.51 3.44
N LEU A 70 7.96 10.36 3.65
CA LEU A 70 8.50 9.34 4.55
C LEU A 70 9.59 8.54 3.82
N PRO A 71 10.80 8.42 4.40
CA PRO A 71 11.86 7.63 3.78
C PRO A 71 11.45 6.16 3.73
N PRO A 72 11.64 5.48 2.60
CA PRO A 72 11.34 4.07 2.49
C PRO A 72 12.27 3.25 3.39
N GLY A 73 11.70 2.28 4.09
CA GLY A 73 12.46 1.24 4.77
C GLY A 73 12.75 0.08 3.80
N PRO A 74 13.06 -1.11 4.30
CA PRO A 74 13.33 -2.26 3.45
C PRO A 74 12.09 -2.73 2.71
N LEU A 75 12.30 -3.24 1.48
CA LEU A 75 11.28 -4.01 0.76
C LEU A 75 10.98 -5.28 1.57
N ALA A 76 9.75 -5.45 1.99
CA ALA A 76 9.34 -6.53 2.89
C ALA A 76 8.53 -7.62 2.18
N LEU A 77 7.66 -7.24 1.23
CA LEU A 77 6.86 -8.17 0.46
C LEU A 77 6.90 -7.83 -1.03
N ILE A 78 6.90 -8.87 -1.86
CA ILE A 78 6.45 -8.82 -3.23
C ILE A 78 5.13 -9.58 -3.28
N VAL A 79 4.06 -8.94 -3.70
CA VAL A 79 2.71 -9.51 -3.73
C VAL A 79 2.24 -9.61 -5.17
N GLU A 80 2.07 -10.82 -5.67
CA GLU A 80 1.30 -11.06 -6.89
C GLU A 80 -0.17 -11.19 -6.51
N ASN A 81 -0.99 -10.28 -7.00
CA ASN A 81 -2.41 -10.27 -6.69
C ASN A 81 -3.23 -10.39 -7.97
N ILE A 82 -3.91 -11.54 -8.12
CA ILE A 82 -4.77 -11.82 -9.25
C ILE A 82 -6.20 -11.90 -8.75
N PHE A 83 -7.05 -11.00 -9.21
CA PHE A 83 -8.44 -10.92 -8.76
C PHE A 83 -9.35 -10.43 -9.88
N ARG A 84 -10.64 -10.51 -9.66
CA ARG A 84 -11.65 -10.09 -10.62
C ARG A 84 -12.46 -8.93 -10.08
N LYS A 85 -12.49 -7.85 -10.87
CA LYS A 85 -13.47 -6.76 -10.73
C LYS A 85 -14.47 -6.84 -11.90
N ARG A 86 -14.47 -5.84 -12.77
CA ARG A 86 -15.17 -5.89 -14.07
C ARG A 86 -14.37 -6.70 -15.09
N SER A 87 -13.06 -6.69 -14.98
CA SER A 87 -12.09 -7.46 -15.75
C SER A 87 -11.18 -8.27 -14.83
N LEU A 88 -10.31 -9.10 -15.39
CA LEU A 88 -9.24 -9.73 -14.66
C LEU A 88 -8.20 -8.66 -14.34
N GLU A 89 -7.85 -8.55 -13.07
CA GLU A 89 -6.78 -7.67 -12.59
C GLU A 89 -5.58 -8.52 -12.19
N HIS A 90 -4.39 -8.10 -12.62
CA HIS A 90 -3.12 -8.73 -12.25
C HIS A 90 -2.17 -7.64 -11.77
N GLU A 91 -1.89 -7.63 -10.49
CA GLU A 91 -1.05 -6.62 -9.85
C GLU A 91 0.23 -7.24 -9.31
N ILE A 92 1.36 -6.55 -9.51
CA ILE A 92 2.59 -6.78 -8.76
C ILE A 92 2.74 -5.61 -7.79
N GLY A 93 2.67 -5.91 -6.51
CA GLY A 93 2.83 -4.95 -5.44
C GLY A 93 4.19 -5.09 -4.76
N LEU A 94 4.92 -4.00 -4.64
CA LEU A 94 6.16 -3.88 -3.89
C LEU A 94 5.85 -3.20 -2.56
N TYR A 95 5.90 -3.95 -1.45
CA TYR A 95 5.50 -3.49 -0.13
C TYR A 95 6.72 -3.20 0.71
N TYR A 96 6.88 -1.94 1.09
CA TYR A 96 7.96 -1.45 1.93
C TYR A 96 7.52 -1.34 3.38
N ARG A 97 8.38 -1.76 4.29
CA ARG A 97 8.16 -1.62 5.72
C ARG A 97 8.71 -0.26 6.19
N LEU A 98 7.87 0.51 6.89
CA LEU A 98 8.23 1.79 7.48
C LEU A 98 7.84 1.83 8.96
N THR A 99 8.55 2.66 9.71
CA THR A 99 8.14 3.04 11.06
C THR A 99 7.68 4.49 11.04
N TRP A 100 6.55 4.77 11.65
CA TRP A 100 6.06 6.15 11.76
C TRP A 100 7.08 6.97 12.54
N PRO A 101 7.50 8.14 12.03
CA PRO A 101 8.49 8.96 12.72
C PRO A 101 7.99 9.45 14.08
N ALA A 102 8.80 9.30 15.12
CA ALA A 102 8.45 9.75 16.46
C ALA A 102 8.24 11.27 16.58
N ALA A 103 8.80 12.04 15.63
CA ALA A 103 8.63 13.48 15.55
C ALA A 103 7.27 13.92 15.01
N LEU A 104 6.52 13.02 14.37
CA LEU A 104 5.21 13.30 13.81
C LEU A 104 4.10 12.84 14.79
N ALA A 105 3.07 13.68 14.95
CA ALA A 105 1.89 13.26 15.68
C ALA A 105 1.18 12.10 14.96
N PRO A 106 0.56 11.14 15.68
CA PRO A 106 -0.11 9.99 15.05
C PRO A 106 -1.29 10.36 14.16
N ASP A 107 -1.91 11.49 14.39
CA ASP A 107 -3.06 12.05 13.69
C ASP A 107 -2.68 13.11 12.66
N ASP A 108 -1.40 13.36 12.43
CA ASP A 108 -0.90 14.24 11.37
C ASP A 108 -0.93 13.50 10.01
N LEU A 109 -2.14 13.27 9.50
CA LEU A 109 -2.43 12.43 8.33
C LEU A 109 -3.19 13.17 7.23
N ASP A 110 -3.45 14.47 7.40
CA ASP A 110 -4.33 15.23 6.51
C ASP A 110 -3.58 16.21 5.59
N GLY A 111 -2.25 16.16 5.56
CA GLY A 111 -1.40 17.09 4.81
C GLY A 111 -1.27 16.78 3.31
N GLY A 112 -1.86 15.71 2.82
CA GLY A 112 -1.76 15.28 1.44
C GLY A 112 -2.49 16.18 0.45
N THR A 113 -2.06 16.15 -0.81
CA THR A 113 -2.69 16.90 -1.92
C THR A 113 -3.87 16.14 -2.52
N GLU A 114 -3.97 14.84 -2.30
CA GLU A 114 -5.10 14.03 -2.72
C GLU A 114 -6.25 14.12 -1.71
N SER A 115 -7.43 14.46 -2.19
CA SER A 115 -8.64 14.53 -1.36
C SER A 115 -9.34 13.18 -1.25
N GLY A 116 -10.18 13.03 -0.21
CA GLY A 116 -11.04 11.86 -0.04
C GLY A 116 -10.36 10.66 0.62
N HIS A 117 -9.08 10.74 0.97
CA HIS A 117 -8.40 9.72 1.76
C HIS A 117 -8.78 9.84 3.24
N ARG A 118 -8.99 8.70 3.89
CA ARG A 118 -9.18 8.56 5.33
C ARG A 118 -8.24 7.50 5.86
N PHE A 119 -7.67 7.74 7.04
CA PHE A 119 -6.64 6.90 7.63
C PHE A 119 -7.06 6.42 9.01
N ARG A 120 -6.56 5.25 9.39
CA ARG A 120 -6.80 4.65 10.69
C ARG A 120 -5.62 3.82 11.14
N TRP A 121 -5.19 4.01 12.38
CA TRP A 121 -4.29 3.10 13.07
C TRP A 121 -5.07 1.90 13.60
N VAL A 122 -4.65 0.71 13.26
CA VAL A 122 -5.30 -0.54 13.68
C VAL A 122 -4.25 -1.44 14.33
N PRO A 123 -4.49 -1.91 15.57
CA PRO A 123 -3.63 -2.93 16.16
C PRO A 123 -3.58 -4.16 15.25
N VAL A 124 -2.38 -4.67 14.99
CA VAL A 124 -2.22 -5.78 14.02
C VAL A 124 -3.03 -7.02 14.41
N ARG A 125 -3.24 -7.24 15.72
CA ARG A 125 -4.10 -8.32 16.25
C ARG A 125 -5.58 -8.14 15.93
N GLU A 126 -6.00 -6.92 15.57
CA GLU A 126 -7.40 -6.55 15.28
C GLU A 126 -7.69 -6.42 13.78
N LEU A 127 -6.70 -6.67 12.91
CA LEU A 127 -6.87 -6.60 11.46
C LEU A 127 -8.00 -7.50 10.95
N GLY A 128 -8.23 -8.65 11.57
CA GLY A 128 -9.33 -9.55 11.24
C GLY A 128 -10.73 -9.00 11.55
N SER A 129 -10.84 -7.91 12.31
CA SER A 129 -12.12 -7.25 12.63
C SER A 129 -12.49 -6.11 11.67
N VAL A 130 -11.60 -5.77 10.73
CA VAL A 130 -11.82 -4.78 9.69
C VAL A 130 -11.92 -5.46 8.32
N ASP A 131 -12.73 -4.93 7.41
CA ASP A 131 -12.68 -5.36 6.01
C ASP A 131 -11.41 -4.80 5.36
N PHE A 132 -10.30 -5.50 5.63
CA PHE A 132 -8.98 -5.19 5.06
C PHE A 132 -8.74 -6.01 3.80
N ARG A 133 -8.25 -5.35 2.75
CA ARG A 133 -7.98 -6.01 1.47
C ARG A 133 -6.56 -5.74 0.97
N PRO A 134 -5.88 -6.78 0.44
CA PRO A 134 -6.33 -8.18 0.38
C PRO A 134 -6.24 -8.86 1.76
N GLY A 135 -7.32 -9.53 2.16
CA GLY A 135 -7.43 -10.15 3.49
C GLY A 135 -6.39 -11.23 3.79
N GLU A 136 -5.86 -11.85 2.75
CA GLU A 136 -4.82 -12.87 2.83
C GLU A 136 -3.50 -12.34 3.42
N LEU A 137 -3.30 -11.04 3.45
CA LEU A 137 -2.14 -10.41 4.08
C LEU A 137 -2.30 -10.27 5.60
N ILE A 138 -3.51 -10.41 6.15
CA ILE A 138 -3.76 -10.29 7.60
C ILE A 138 -2.79 -11.15 8.43
N PRO A 139 -2.57 -12.43 8.15
CA PRO A 139 -1.62 -13.25 8.92
C PRO A 139 -0.15 -12.89 8.65
N VAL A 140 0.15 -12.19 7.56
CA VAL A 140 1.52 -11.85 7.16
C VAL A 140 2.00 -10.55 7.83
N LEU A 141 1.13 -9.55 7.93
CA LEU A 141 1.51 -8.22 8.43
C LEU A 141 2.11 -8.21 9.84
N PRO A 142 1.59 -8.96 10.82
CA PRO A 142 2.19 -9.00 12.16
C PRO A 142 3.65 -9.48 12.18
N GLU A 143 4.02 -10.36 11.25
CA GLU A 143 5.38 -10.89 11.15
C GLU A 143 6.39 -9.84 10.65
N LEU A 144 5.91 -8.71 10.11
CA LEU A 144 6.74 -7.62 9.62
C LEU A 144 7.06 -6.55 10.68
N ILE A 145 6.52 -6.64 11.89
CA ILE A 145 6.81 -5.70 12.98
C ILE A 145 8.30 -5.72 13.33
N GLY A 146 8.91 -6.91 13.34
CA GLY A 146 10.36 -7.07 13.46
C GLY A 146 11.09 -6.95 12.11
N ALA A 147 12.42 -7.00 12.14
CA ALA A 147 13.20 -7.16 10.91
C ALA A 147 12.99 -8.57 10.36
N GLY A 148 12.47 -8.69 9.15
CA GLY A 148 12.23 -9.95 8.47
C GLY A 148 12.91 -10.01 7.10
N ALA A 149 13.06 -11.22 6.56
CA ALA A 149 13.47 -11.40 5.19
C ALA A 149 12.35 -11.01 4.22
N LEU A 150 12.74 -10.59 3.01
CA LEU A 150 11.81 -10.36 1.92
C LEU A 150 10.97 -11.62 1.66
N ARG A 151 9.65 -11.47 1.56
CA ARG A 151 8.72 -12.55 1.27
C ARG A 151 7.99 -12.32 -0.05
N HIS A 152 7.78 -13.40 -0.78
CA HIS A 152 6.95 -13.42 -1.97
C HIS A 152 5.60 -14.06 -1.64
N VAL A 153 4.51 -13.38 -1.89
CA VAL A 153 3.14 -13.80 -1.61
C VAL A 153 2.35 -13.82 -2.92
N MET A 154 1.73 -14.95 -3.21
CA MET A 154 0.90 -15.11 -4.41
C MET A 154 -0.57 -15.28 -4.00
N LEU A 155 -1.40 -14.31 -4.39
CA LEU A 155 -2.84 -14.32 -4.18
C LEU A 155 -3.53 -14.67 -5.49
N ARG A 156 -4.25 -15.78 -5.49
CA ARG A 156 -4.92 -16.31 -6.68
C ARG A 156 -6.42 -16.15 -6.55
N PRO A 157 -7.15 -15.91 -7.66
CA PRO A 157 -8.59 -15.91 -7.62
C PRO A 157 -9.10 -17.28 -7.18
N ALA A 158 -10.14 -17.27 -6.37
CA ALA A 158 -10.85 -18.48 -5.97
C ALA A 158 -11.54 -19.15 -7.18
#